data_feee885dd90bb150caf4a18b43745c18
#
_entry.id   feee885dd90bb150caf4a18b43745c18
#
_cell.length_a   1.000
_cell.length_b   1.000
_cell.length_c   1.000
_cell.angle_alpha   90.00
_cell.angle_beta   90.00
_cell.angle_gamma   90.00
#
_symmetry.space_group_name_H-M   'P 1'
#
loop_
_entity.id
_entity.type
_entity.pdbx_description
1 polymer ?
#
loop_
_entity_poly.entity_id
_entity_poly.type
_entity_poly.pdbx_seq_one_letter_code
_entity_poly.pdbx_strand_id
1 'polypeptide(L)'
;MYGAKGTQAYAKIEVESAVMSASQQQLVIMLFDGALSALVRARLFLADGNIPAKGLALSKAINIIENGLKVGLVENNGDELTQNLIALYAYMVRRLLHANVNNDASAIEEVDRK
;
A
#
# COMPACT_ATOMS: atom_id res chain seq x y z
N MET A 1 5.91 32.27 5.03
CA MET A 1 6.76 31.26 5.65
C MET A 1 6.04 30.45 6.73
N TYR A 2 5.38 31.11 7.66
CA TYR A 2 4.60 30.42 8.69
C TYR A 2 3.45 29.61 8.11
N GLY A 3 2.78 30.12 7.07
CA GLY A 3 1.61 29.47 6.50
C GLY A 3 1.90 28.10 5.91
N ALA A 4 2.98 27.96 5.14
CA ALA A 4 3.32 26.69 4.48
C ALA A 4 3.71 25.62 5.49
N LYS A 5 4.56 25.94 6.46
CA LYS A 5 4.96 24.99 7.50
C LYS A 5 3.80 24.66 8.44
N GLY A 6 2.99 25.66 8.79
CA GLY A 6 1.81 25.44 9.62
C GLY A 6 0.80 24.51 8.97
N THR A 7 0.55 24.70 7.67
CA THR A 7 -0.38 23.87 6.91
C THR A 7 0.08 22.42 6.84
N GLN A 8 1.37 22.20 6.59
CA GLN A 8 1.95 20.85 6.56
C GLN A 8 1.89 20.19 7.92
N ALA A 9 2.17 20.92 9.00
CA ALA A 9 2.09 20.40 10.36
C ALA A 9 0.66 20.01 10.73
N TYR A 10 -0.32 20.81 10.36
CA TYR A 10 -1.74 20.50 10.61
C TYR A 10 -2.18 19.26 9.84
N ALA A 11 -1.81 19.15 8.56
CA ALA A 11 -2.16 17.99 7.75
C ALA A 11 -1.58 16.71 8.36
N LYS A 12 -0.33 16.76 8.82
CA LYS A 12 0.31 15.61 9.46
C LYS A 12 -0.38 15.24 10.78
N ILE A 13 -0.72 16.23 11.60
CA ILE A 13 -1.43 16.01 12.86
C ILE A 13 -2.80 15.40 12.61
N GLU A 14 -3.53 15.88 11.61
CA GLU A 14 -4.83 15.31 11.26
C GLU A 14 -4.73 13.85 10.85
N VAL A 15 -3.74 13.49 10.02
CA VAL A 15 -3.53 12.11 9.60
C VAL A 15 -3.16 11.24 10.80
N GLU A 16 -2.23 11.69 11.64
CA GLU A 16 -1.83 10.94 12.83
C GLU A 16 -2.99 10.76 13.80
N SER A 17 -3.80 11.80 14.01
CA SER A 17 -4.97 11.71 14.88
C SER A 17 -6.02 10.76 14.32
N ALA A 18 -6.26 10.77 13.00
CA ALA A 18 -7.18 9.85 12.36
C ALA A 18 -6.72 8.41 12.53
N VAL A 19 -5.42 8.12 12.35
CA VAL A 19 -4.86 6.79 12.54
C VAL A 19 -5.01 6.34 13.99
N MET A 20 -4.68 7.20 14.96
CA MET A 20 -4.73 6.86 16.38
C MET A 20 -6.15 6.65 16.88
N SER A 21 -7.13 7.38 16.33
CA SER A 21 -8.52 7.28 16.75
C SER A 21 -9.34 6.26 15.95
N ALA A 22 -8.80 5.76 14.84
CA ALA A 22 -9.52 4.83 13.98
C ALA A 22 -9.68 3.46 14.64
N SER A 23 -10.84 2.82 14.40
CA SER A 23 -11.04 1.42 14.74
C SER A 23 -10.12 0.54 13.90
N GLN A 24 -9.94 -0.71 14.31
CA GLN A 24 -9.14 -1.67 13.54
C GLN A 24 -9.66 -1.82 12.11
N GLN A 25 -10.99 -1.85 11.94
CA GLN A 25 -11.60 -1.95 10.62
C GLN A 25 -11.30 -0.72 9.77
N GLN A 26 -11.36 0.48 10.37
CA GLN A 26 -11.02 1.71 9.67
C GLN A 26 -9.55 1.76 9.27
N LEU A 27 -8.66 1.27 10.12
CA LEU A 27 -7.23 1.17 9.81
C LEU A 27 -6.99 0.27 8.61
N VAL A 28 -7.68 -0.87 8.53
CA VAL A 28 -7.57 -1.79 7.38
C VAL A 28 -8.01 -1.07 6.10
N ILE A 29 -9.13 -0.36 6.14
CA ILE A 29 -9.62 0.40 4.98
C ILE A 29 -8.60 1.47 4.55
N MET A 30 -8.01 2.18 5.50
CA MET A 30 -6.98 3.18 5.21
C MET A 30 -5.75 2.56 4.56
N LEU A 31 -5.34 1.36 5.01
CA LEU A 31 -4.21 0.64 4.42
C LEU A 31 -4.52 0.20 2.99
N PHE A 32 -5.72 -0.32 2.73
CA PHE A 32 -6.14 -0.67 1.37
C PHE A 32 -6.14 0.55 0.46
N ASP A 33 -6.71 1.67 0.92
CA ASP A 33 -6.74 2.90 0.13
C ASP A 33 -5.34 3.39 -0.19
N GLY A 34 -4.43 3.33 0.79
CA GLY A 34 -3.04 3.71 0.59
C GLY A 34 -2.33 2.82 -0.41
N ALA A 35 -2.54 1.52 -0.34
CA ALA A 35 -1.94 0.57 -1.28
C ALA A 35 -2.48 0.77 -2.70
N LEU A 36 -3.80 0.90 -2.86
CA LEU A 36 -4.42 1.15 -4.16
C LEU A 36 -3.93 2.45 -4.78
N SER A 37 -3.84 3.52 -3.99
CA SER A 37 -3.31 4.80 -4.44
C SER A 37 -1.87 4.67 -4.92
N ALA A 38 -1.04 3.92 -4.19
CA ALA A 38 0.35 3.69 -4.58
C ALA A 38 0.44 2.91 -5.89
N LEU A 39 -0.44 1.91 -6.11
CA LEU A 39 -0.47 1.14 -7.35
C LEU A 39 -0.88 2.00 -8.54
N VAL A 40 -1.87 2.88 -8.38
CA VAL A 40 -2.27 3.81 -9.43
C VAL A 40 -1.10 4.72 -9.80
N ARG A 41 -0.41 5.29 -8.80
CA ARG A 41 0.76 6.14 -9.07
C ARG A 41 1.88 5.37 -9.76
N ALA A 42 2.12 4.12 -9.35
CA ALA A 42 3.14 3.29 -9.98
C ALA A 42 2.86 3.08 -11.47
N ARG A 43 1.61 2.81 -11.81
CA ARG A 43 1.19 2.64 -13.22
C ARG A 43 1.39 3.92 -14.02
N LEU A 44 1.01 5.06 -13.45
CA LEU A 44 1.17 6.37 -14.12
C LEU A 44 2.66 6.69 -14.33
N PHE A 45 3.49 6.50 -13.31
CA PHE A 45 4.93 6.73 -13.43
C PHE A 45 5.57 5.80 -14.45
N LEU A 46 5.14 4.54 -14.49
CA LEU A 46 5.66 3.59 -15.46
C LEU A 46 5.29 4.02 -16.89
N ALA A 47 4.04 4.45 -17.10
CA ALA A 47 3.58 4.94 -18.39
C ALA A 47 4.36 6.19 -18.84
N ASP A 48 4.73 7.04 -17.90
CA ASP A 48 5.51 8.25 -18.15
C ASP A 48 7.02 7.98 -18.29
N GLY A 49 7.45 6.75 -18.08
CA GLY A 49 8.87 6.40 -18.12
C GLY A 49 9.66 6.84 -16.90
N ASN A 50 8.98 7.29 -15.84
CA ASN A 50 9.63 7.72 -14.61
C ASN A 50 9.89 6.52 -13.71
N ILE A 51 10.96 5.80 -14.01
CA ILE A 51 11.29 4.54 -13.33
C ILE A 51 11.61 4.72 -11.84
N PRO A 52 12.39 5.73 -11.40
CA PRO A 52 12.63 5.92 -9.96
C PRO A 52 11.35 6.16 -9.18
N ALA A 53 10.44 6.99 -9.69
CA ALA A 53 9.16 7.25 -9.01
C ALA A 53 8.27 6.02 -8.99
N LYS A 54 8.25 5.23 -10.08
CA LYS A 54 7.56 3.94 -10.14
C LYS A 54 8.07 3.01 -9.05
N GLY A 55 9.39 2.91 -8.89
CA GLY A 55 10.01 2.08 -7.87
C GLY A 55 9.61 2.48 -6.46
N LEU A 56 9.59 3.78 -6.17
CA LEU A 56 9.15 4.28 -4.85
C LEU A 56 7.69 3.97 -4.59
N ALA A 57 6.83 4.15 -5.59
CA ALA A 57 5.39 3.86 -5.44
C ALA A 57 5.14 2.37 -5.21
N LEU A 58 5.82 1.50 -5.93
CA LEU A 58 5.71 0.05 -5.73
C LEU A 58 6.24 -0.37 -4.36
N SER A 59 7.36 0.19 -3.93
CA SER A 59 7.91 -0.07 -2.59
C SER A 59 6.93 0.32 -1.50
N LYS A 60 6.23 1.43 -1.67
CA LYS A 60 5.20 1.85 -0.71
C LYS A 60 4.06 0.86 -0.66
N ALA A 61 3.56 0.41 -1.81
CA ALA A 61 2.49 -0.59 -1.87
C ALA A 61 2.91 -1.90 -1.21
N ILE A 62 4.11 -2.38 -1.52
CA ILE A 62 4.66 -3.61 -0.94
C ILE A 62 4.76 -3.47 0.58
N ASN A 63 5.27 -2.35 1.07
CA ASN A 63 5.42 -2.11 2.50
C ASN A 63 4.07 -2.10 3.22
N ILE A 64 3.05 -1.48 2.63
CA ILE A 64 1.69 -1.47 3.20
C ILE A 64 1.15 -2.90 3.30
N ILE A 65 1.31 -3.70 2.25
CA ILE A 65 0.81 -5.07 2.23
C ILE A 65 1.57 -5.94 3.24
N GLU A 66 2.90 -5.90 3.23
CA GLU A 66 3.72 -6.74 4.12
C GLU A 66 3.60 -6.34 5.58
N ASN A 67 3.74 -5.04 5.88
CA ASN A 67 3.87 -4.58 7.26
C ASN A 67 2.57 -4.02 7.83
N GLY A 68 1.56 -3.81 6.99
CA GLY A 68 0.25 -3.35 7.42
C GLY A 68 -0.79 -4.46 7.39
N LEU A 69 -1.14 -4.91 6.18
CA LEU A 69 -2.24 -5.85 6.00
C LEU A 69 -1.88 -7.27 6.45
N LYS A 70 -0.73 -7.77 6.02
CA LYS A 70 -0.31 -9.15 6.30
C LYS A 70 -0.02 -9.35 7.78
N VAL A 71 0.67 -8.41 8.41
CA VAL A 71 0.99 -8.50 9.84
C VAL A 71 -0.27 -8.47 10.70
N GLY A 72 -1.27 -7.67 10.32
CA GLY A 72 -2.54 -7.61 11.03
C GLY A 72 -3.29 -8.92 11.07
N LEU A 73 -3.03 -9.83 10.12
CA LEU A 73 -3.70 -11.14 10.07
C LEU A 73 -3.00 -12.21 10.92
N VAL A 74 -1.74 -12.01 11.29
CA VAL A 74 -0.97 -13.01 12.03
C VAL A 74 -1.59 -13.31 13.40
N GLU A 75 -2.26 -12.33 14.01
CA GLU A 75 -2.90 -12.48 15.30
C GLU A 75 -4.07 -13.47 15.31
N ASN A 76 -4.64 -13.77 14.12
CA ASN A 76 -5.76 -14.68 13.97
C ASN A 76 -5.34 -16.03 13.39
N ASN A 77 -4.20 -16.55 13.83
CA ASN A 77 -3.63 -17.81 13.37
C ASN A 77 -4.61 -18.96 13.51
N GLY A 78 -4.73 -19.78 12.46
CA GLY A 78 -5.52 -20.99 12.45
C GLY A 78 -6.86 -20.90 11.73
N ASP A 79 -7.33 -19.70 11.42
CA ASP A 79 -8.50 -19.51 10.58
C ASP A 79 -8.13 -19.73 9.11
N GLU A 80 -8.90 -20.56 8.42
CA GLU A 80 -8.67 -20.85 7.01
C GLU A 80 -8.73 -19.58 6.15
N LEU A 81 -9.69 -18.70 6.41
CA LEU A 81 -9.79 -17.43 5.70
C LEU A 81 -8.53 -16.58 5.92
N THR A 82 -8.03 -16.51 7.14
CA THR A 82 -6.81 -15.78 7.46
C THR A 82 -5.62 -16.35 6.70
N GLN A 83 -5.46 -17.67 6.66
CA GLN A 83 -4.38 -18.31 5.93
C GLN A 83 -4.47 -18.02 4.43
N ASN A 84 -5.68 -18.05 3.87
CA ASN A 84 -5.89 -17.73 2.45
C ASN A 84 -5.56 -16.28 2.14
N LEU A 85 -5.89 -15.34 3.02
CA LEU A 85 -5.56 -13.93 2.85
C LEU A 85 -4.05 -13.69 2.95
N ILE A 86 -3.38 -14.35 3.88
CA ILE A 86 -1.91 -14.26 4.00
C ILE A 86 -1.25 -14.75 2.71
N ALA A 87 -1.72 -15.88 2.17
CA ALA A 87 -1.20 -16.43 0.93
C ALA A 87 -1.44 -15.47 -0.25
N LEU A 88 -2.63 -14.85 -0.31
CA LEU A 88 -2.96 -13.86 -1.34
C LEU A 88 -2.04 -12.64 -1.25
N TYR A 89 -1.84 -12.09 -0.05
CA TYR A 89 -0.97 -10.94 0.13
C TYR A 89 0.48 -11.27 -0.22
N ALA A 90 0.95 -12.47 0.13
CA ALA A 90 2.29 -12.92 -0.27
C ALA A 90 2.43 -13.01 -1.79
N TYR A 91 1.40 -13.51 -2.47
CA TYR A 91 1.36 -13.56 -3.93
C TYR A 91 1.39 -12.15 -4.54
N MET A 92 0.58 -11.24 -3.99
CA MET A 92 0.55 -9.84 -4.45
C MET A 92 1.94 -9.20 -4.35
N VAL A 93 2.63 -9.40 -3.24
CA VAL A 93 3.99 -8.85 -3.05
C VAL A 93 4.94 -9.42 -4.10
N ARG A 94 4.89 -10.72 -4.35
CA ARG A 94 5.75 -11.33 -5.39
C ARG A 94 5.47 -10.74 -6.77
N ARG A 95 4.20 -10.51 -7.11
CA ARG A 95 3.83 -9.91 -8.39
C ARG A 95 4.31 -8.46 -8.51
N LEU A 96 4.23 -7.70 -7.42
CA LEU A 96 4.72 -6.32 -7.41
C LEU A 96 6.24 -6.25 -7.51
N LEU A 97 6.96 -7.17 -6.87
CA LEU A 97 8.41 -7.27 -7.03
C LEU A 97 8.78 -7.61 -8.48
N HIS A 98 8.05 -8.54 -9.10
CA HIS A 98 8.22 -8.87 -10.52
C HIS A 98 7.97 -7.64 -11.41
N ALA A 99 6.88 -6.92 -11.14
CA ALA A 99 6.54 -5.72 -11.90
C ALA A 99 7.64 -4.65 -11.79
N ASN A 100 8.24 -4.51 -10.63
CA ASN A 100 9.30 -3.52 -10.41
C ASN A 100 10.58 -3.89 -11.18
N VAL A 101 10.97 -5.15 -11.15
CA VAL A 101 12.19 -5.60 -11.84
C VAL A 101 12.01 -5.56 -13.36
N ASN A 102 10.84 -5.94 -13.86
CA ASN A 102 10.59 -6.11 -15.29
C ASN A 102 9.78 -4.97 -15.92
N ASN A 103 9.42 -3.94 -15.15
CA ASN A 103 8.56 -2.85 -15.61
C ASN A 103 7.25 -3.38 -16.22
N ASP A 104 6.62 -4.34 -15.55
CA ASP A 104 5.46 -5.07 -16.04
C ASP A 104 4.17 -4.45 -15.51
N ALA A 105 3.56 -3.57 -16.31
CA ALA A 105 2.30 -2.91 -15.95
C ALA A 105 1.16 -3.91 -15.74
N SER A 106 1.15 -5.02 -16.47
CA SER A 106 0.08 -6.02 -16.35
C SER A 106 0.08 -6.69 -14.97
N ALA A 107 1.27 -6.88 -14.37
CA ALA A 107 1.38 -7.42 -13.02
C ALA A 107 0.82 -6.45 -11.97
N ILE A 108 1.05 -5.14 -12.15
CA ILE A 108 0.48 -4.12 -11.27
C ILE A 108 -1.04 -4.12 -11.38
N GLU A 109 -1.57 -4.19 -12.59
CA GLU A 109 -3.01 -4.22 -12.84
C GLU A 109 -3.65 -5.47 -12.23
N GLU A 110 -2.97 -6.61 -12.32
CA GLU A 110 -3.45 -7.85 -11.71
C GLU A 110 -3.62 -7.69 -10.20
N VAL A 111 -2.63 -7.11 -9.51
CA VAL A 111 -2.69 -6.90 -8.07
C VAL A 111 -3.79 -5.89 -7.73
N ASP A 112 -3.94 -4.83 -8.50
CA ASP A 112 -4.96 -3.80 -8.28
C ASP A 112 -6.38 -4.39 -8.32
N ARG A 113 -6.62 -5.40 -9.17
CA ARG A 113 -7.94 -6.04 -9.28
C ARG A 113 -8.25 -7.03 -8.15
N LYS A 114 -7.26 -7.47 -7.42
CA LYS A 114 -7.44 -8.38 -6.27
C LYS A 114 -7.90 -7.63 -5.03
#